data_44a7f077581bdbdeaef10d50ed8cca0e
#
_entry.id   44a7f077581bdbdeaef10d50ed8cca0e
#
_cell.length_a   1.000
_cell.length_b   1.000
_cell.length_c   1.000
_cell.angle_alpha   90.00
_cell.angle_beta   90.00
_cell.angle_gamma   90.00
#
_symmetry.space_group_name_H-M   'P 1'
#
loop_
_entity.id
_entity.type
_entity.pdbx_description
1 polymer ?
#
loop_
_entity_poly.entity_id
_entity_poly.type
_entity_poly.pdbx_seq_one_letter_code
_entity_poly.pdbx_strand_id
1 'polypeptide(L)'
;MKLILAPMEGLADDVLRGVLTGAGGYDWCVTEFVRVTDAVLPHRCYTRLSPELARGARTEAGTPVRIQLLGNDPRMLAANAAHLARLHPFGIDLNFGCP
;
A
#
# COMPACT_ATOMS: atom_id res chain seq x y z
N MET A 1 -9.37 -18.48 7.89
CA MET A 1 -9.92 -17.29 7.21
C MET A 1 -8.97 -16.10 7.40
N LYS A 2 -8.76 -15.32 6.36
CA LYS A 2 -7.93 -14.12 6.44
C LYS A 2 -8.80 -12.90 6.71
N LEU A 3 -8.38 -12.04 7.62
CA LEU A 3 -9.01 -10.76 7.88
C LEU A 3 -8.10 -9.64 7.36
N ILE A 4 -8.58 -8.92 6.36
CA ILE A 4 -7.81 -7.88 5.68
C ILE A 4 -8.45 -6.53 5.97
N LEU A 5 -7.64 -5.57 6.43
CA LEU A 5 -8.12 -4.20 6.55
C LEU A 5 -8.06 -3.54 5.17
N ALA A 6 -9.25 -3.31 4.59
CA ALA A 6 -9.38 -2.70 3.28
C ALA A 6 -9.06 -1.20 3.34
N PRO A 7 -8.56 -0.64 2.25
CA PRO A 7 -8.34 0.80 2.18
C PRO A 7 -9.67 1.55 2.14
N MET A 8 -9.69 2.71 2.81
CA MET A 8 -10.83 3.64 2.75
C MET A 8 -10.29 4.99 2.31
N GLU A 9 -10.64 5.39 1.10
CA GLU A 9 -10.13 6.62 0.50
C GLU A 9 -10.41 7.82 1.41
N GLY A 10 -9.37 8.61 1.67
CA GLY A 10 -9.46 9.81 2.50
C GLY A 10 -9.54 9.54 4.00
N LEU A 11 -9.63 8.28 4.44
CA LEU A 11 -9.80 7.94 5.86
C LEU A 11 -8.70 7.03 6.39
N ALA A 12 -8.30 6.03 5.61
CA ALA A 12 -7.36 5.00 6.08
C ALA A 12 -5.92 5.42 5.83
N ASP A 13 -5.40 6.31 6.66
CA ASP A 13 -3.98 6.66 6.69
C ASP A 13 -3.21 5.73 7.64
N ASP A 14 -1.91 5.99 7.81
CA ASP A 14 -1.05 5.18 8.68
C ASP A 14 -1.49 5.23 10.15
N VAL A 15 -1.99 6.36 10.61
CA VAL A 15 -2.46 6.50 12.00
C VAL A 15 -3.68 5.61 12.21
N LEU A 16 -4.66 5.68 11.30
CA LEU A 16 -5.86 4.85 11.42
C LEU A 16 -5.53 3.36 11.26
N ARG A 17 -4.61 3.01 10.34
CA ARG A 17 -4.14 1.63 10.22
C ARG A 17 -3.52 1.14 11.51
N GLY A 18 -2.69 1.96 12.16
CA GLY A 18 -2.09 1.61 13.44
C GLY A 18 -3.11 1.38 14.54
N VAL A 19 -4.11 2.26 14.63
CA VAL A 19 -5.18 2.15 15.63
C VAL A 19 -6.02 0.90 15.41
N LEU A 20 -6.49 0.68 14.18
CA LEU A 20 -7.37 -0.44 13.88
C LEU A 20 -6.66 -1.78 14.01
N THR A 21 -5.42 -1.88 13.54
CA THR A 21 -4.66 -3.13 13.67
C THR A 21 -4.22 -3.37 15.11
N GLY A 22 -4.11 -2.32 15.91
CA GLY A 22 -3.84 -2.44 17.35
C GLY A 22 -4.93 -3.18 18.10
N ALA A 23 -6.17 -3.18 17.58
CA ALA A 23 -7.25 -3.98 18.14
C ALA A 23 -7.04 -5.48 17.90
N GLY A 24 -6.17 -5.86 16.98
CA GLY A 24 -5.81 -7.25 16.71
C GLY A 24 -6.71 -7.92 15.68
N GLY A 25 -6.27 -9.08 15.22
CA GLY A 25 -7.08 -9.93 14.36
C GLY A 25 -6.90 -9.72 12.85
N TYR A 26 -6.15 -8.72 12.42
CA TYR A 26 -5.90 -8.48 11.01
C TYR A 26 -4.66 -9.23 10.54
N ASP A 27 -4.79 -9.93 9.40
CA ASP A 27 -3.65 -10.62 8.79
C ASP A 27 -2.74 -9.66 8.03
N TRP A 28 -3.32 -8.68 7.34
CA TRP A 28 -2.60 -7.55 6.74
C TRP A 28 -3.57 -6.42 6.44
N CYS A 29 -3.01 -5.28 6.06
CA CYS A 29 -3.79 -4.15 5.58
C CYS A 29 -3.27 -3.69 4.22
N VAL A 30 -4.13 -2.98 3.48
CA VAL A 30 -3.83 -2.45 2.15
C VAL A 30 -3.98 -0.94 2.20
N THR A 31 -3.03 -0.21 1.61
CA THR A 31 -3.10 1.24 1.55
C THR A 31 -4.14 1.71 0.54
N GLU A 32 -4.49 3.00 0.61
CA GLU A 32 -5.17 3.65 -0.50
C GLU A 32 -4.34 3.47 -1.77
N PHE A 33 -4.99 3.54 -2.93
CA PHE A 33 -4.29 3.34 -4.19
C PHE A 33 -3.38 4.53 -4.52
N VAL A 34 -2.25 4.22 -5.15
CA VAL A 34 -1.40 5.19 -5.82
C VAL A 34 -1.70 5.12 -7.31
N ARG A 35 -2.10 6.24 -7.89
CA ARG A 35 -2.43 6.28 -9.31
C ARG A 35 -1.17 6.29 -10.16
N VAL A 36 -1.06 5.31 -11.05
CA VAL A 36 0.04 5.18 -12.01
C VAL A 36 -0.47 5.58 -13.38
N THR A 37 0.19 6.53 -14.01
CA THR A 37 -0.16 7.00 -15.36
C THR A 37 0.99 6.73 -16.34
N ASP A 38 1.78 7.74 -16.67
CA ASP A 38 2.77 7.66 -17.74
C ASP A 38 4.22 7.82 -17.25
N ALA A 39 4.46 7.72 -15.95
CA ALA A 39 5.78 7.89 -15.36
C ALA A 39 6.01 6.95 -14.20
N VAL A 40 7.29 6.64 -13.93
CA VAL A 40 7.69 5.96 -12.71
C VAL A 40 7.73 6.98 -11.58
N LEU A 41 6.92 6.74 -10.56
CA LEU A 41 6.81 7.66 -9.43
C LEU A 41 8.01 7.54 -8.50
N PRO A 42 8.48 8.66 -7.93
CA PRO A 42 9.58 8.61 -6.97
C PRO A 42 9.17 7.91 -5.67
N HIS A 43 10.15 7.36 -4.96
CA HIS A 43 9.90 6.64 -3.71
C HIS A 43 9.14 7.47 -2.67
N ARG A 44 9.31 8.78 -2.65
CA ARG A 44 8.62 9.64 -1.69
C ARG A 44 7.10 9.59 -1.80
N CYS A 45 6.56 9.26 -2.99
CA CYS A 45 5.11 9.08 -3.14
C CYS A 45 4.62 7.92 -2.28
N TYR A 46 5.41 6.87 -2.19
CA TYR A 46 5.06 5.69 -1.40
C TYR A 46 5.35 5.86 0.08
N THR A 47 6.49 6.47 0.42
CA THR A 47 6.87 6.66 1.82
C THR A 47 5.98 7.67 2.53
N ARG A 48 5.42 8.63 1.80
CA ARG A 48 4.42 9.55 2.35
C ARG A 48 3.08 8.87 2.59
N LEU A 49 2.66 8.03 1.64
CA LEU A 49 1.42 7.27 1.76
C LEU A 49 1.51 6.24 2.88
N SER A 50 2.66 5.58 2.98
CA SER A 50 2.88 4.51 3.94
C SER A 50 4.20 4.69 4.69
N PRO A 51 4.20 5.51 5.75
CA PRO A 51 5.38 5.64 6.61
C PRO A 51 5.82 4.31 7.22
N GLU A 52 4.94 3.33 7.26
CA GLU A 52 5.26 1.98 7.74
C GLU A 52 6.39 1.33 6.95
N LEU A 53 6.65 1.78 5.72
CA LEU A 53 7.77 1.27 4.92
C LEU A 53 9.13 1.46 5.64
N ALA A 54 9.26 2.51 6.47
CA ALA A 54 10.45 2.74 7.26
C ALA A 54 10.55 1.78 8.47
N ARG A 55 9.50 1.03 8.76
CA ARG A 55 9.41 0.12 9.90
C ARG A 55 9.16 -1.32 9.45
N GLY A 56 9.76 -1.72 8.33
CA GLY A 56 9.63 -3.06 7.80
C GLY A 56 8.26 -3.35 7.18
N ALA A 57 7.57 -2.32 6.70
CA ALA A 57 6.24 -2.42 6.11
C ALA A 57 5.22 -3.04 7.07
N ARG A 58 5.25 -2.62 8.33
CA ARG A 58 4.34 -3.09 9.36
C ARG A 58 3.79 -1.92 10.15
N THR A 59 2.55 -2.05 10.63
CA THR A 59 1.98 -1.10 11.60
C THR A 59 2.69 -1.23 12.94
N GLU A 60 2.39 -0.33 13.87
CA GLU A 60 2.94 -0.44 15.23
C GLU A 60 2.58 -1.76 15.90
N ALA A 61 1.40 -2.30 15.58
CA ALA A 61 0.97 -3.60 16.10
C ALA A 61 1.66 -4.79 15.42
N GLY A 62 2.50 -4.53 14.40
CA GLY A 62 3.21 -5.56 13.67
C GLY A 62 2.44 -6.14 12.49
N THR A 63 1.30 -5.56 12.13
CA THR A 63 0.49 -6.03 11.01
C THR A 63 1.13 -5.62 9.68
N PRO A 64 1.34 -6.56 8.74
CA PRO A 64 1.93 -6.24 7.45
C PRO A 64 1.08 -5.27 6.63
N VAL A 65 1.75 -4.40 5.86
CA VAL A 65 1.12 -3.40 5.02
C VAL A 65 1.46 -3.64 3.55
N ARG A 66 0.44 -3.80 2.73
CA ARG A 66 0.56 -3.92 1.28
C ARG A 66 0.25 -2.58 0.64
N ILE A 67 0.94 -2.27 -0.44
CA ILE A 67 0.75 -1.02 -1.18
C ILE A 67 -0.09 -1.31 -2.42
N GLN A 68 -1.10 -0.49 -2.67
CA GLN A 68 -1.97 -0.66 -3.83
C GLN A 68 -1.62 0.32 -4.93
N LEU A 69 -1.41 -0.18 -6.15
CA LEU A 69 -1.22 0.63 -7.35
C LEU A 69 -2.49 0.55 -8.21
N LEU A 70 -2.90 1.70 -8.74
CA LEU A 70 -4.06 1.80 -9.63
C LEU A 70 -3.61 2.32 -10.99
N GLY A 71 -3.94 1.62 -12.04
CA GLY A 71 -3.65 2.04 -13.41
C GLY A 71 -4.20 1.06 -14.41
N ASN A 72 -4.14 1.45 -15.70
CA ASN A 72 -4.62 0.59 -16.78
C ASN A 72 -3.55 0.29 -17.83
N ASP A 73 -2.33 0.78 -17.65
CA ASP A 73 -1.21 0.48 -18.52
C ASP A 73 -0.32 -0.58 -17.85
N PRO A 74 -0.30 -1.82 -18.36
CA PRO A 74 0.47 -2.90 -17.73
C PRO A 74 1.97 -2.61 -17.65
N ARG A 75 2.54 -1.91 -18.65
CA ARG A 75 3.97 -1.59 -18.66
C ARG A 75 4.31 -0.61 -17.54
N MET A 76 3.49 0.41 -17.36
CA MET A 76 3.71 1.40 -16.31
C MET A 76 3.45 0.81 -14.94
N LEU A 77 2.45 -0.05 -14.80
CA LEU A 77 2.23 -0.75 -13.53
C LEU A 77 3.44 -1.63 -13.18
N ALA A 78 3.97 -2.37 -14.15
CA ALA A 78 5.14 -3.21 -13.92
C ALA A 78 6.38 -2.38 -13.53
N ALA A 79 6.63 -1.27 -14.21
CA ALA A 79 7.77 -0.41 -13.93
C ALA A 79 7.67 0.22 -12.53
N ASN A 80 6.47 0.70 -12.16
CA ASN A 80 6.24 1.27 -10.84
C ASN A 80 6.30 0.20 -9.74
N ALA A 81 5.77 -0.98 -9.99
CA ALA A 81 5.85 -2.08 -9.04
C ALA A 81 7.31 -2.49 -8.78
N ALA A 82 8.13 -2.58 -9.83
CA ALA A 82 9.54 -2.90 -9.69
C ALA A 82 10.28 -1.83 -8.86
N HIS A 83 9.98 -0.57 -9.09
CA HIS A 83 10.59 0.54 -8.35
C HIS A 83 10.13 0.55 -6.89
N LEU A 84 8.83 0.34 -6.66
CA LEU A 84 8.27 0.25 -5.32
C LEU A 84 8.83 -0.94 -4.54
N ALA A 85 9.09 -2.06 -5.21
CA ALA A 85 9.62 -3.26 -4.57
C ALA A 85 10.96 -3.03 -3.88
N ARG A 86 11.72 -2.02 -4.30
CA ARG A 86 12.98 -1.62 -3.66
C ARG A 86 12.79 -1.10 -2.24
N LEU A 87 11.58 -0.67 -1.89
CA LEU A 87 11.24 -0.22 -0.53
C LEU A 87 10.76 -1.36 0.35
N HIS A 88 10.72 -2.59 -0.17
CA HIS A 88 10.35 -3.81 0.55
C HIS A 88 8.99 -3.73 1.24
N PRO A 89 7.89 -3.37 0.52
CA PRO A 89 6.55 -3.52 1.08
C PRO A 89 6.27 -4.99 1.34
N PHE A 90 5.31 -5.28 2.19
CA PHE A 90 4.89 -6.66 2.42
C PHE A 90 4.36 -7.32 1.14
N GLY A 91 3.72 -6.52 0.30
CA GLY A 91 3.24 -6.95 -1.00
C GLY A 91 2.72 -5.75 -1.80
N ILE A 92 2.41 -5.98 -3.06
CA ILE A 92 1.90 -4.96 -3.97
C ILE A 92 0.61 -5.49 -4.59
N ASP A 93 -0.47 -4.74 -4.42
CA ASP A 93 -1.75 -5.07 -5.03
C ASP A 93 -1.93 -4.20 -6.28
N LEU A 94 -2.41 -4.80 -7.34
CA LEU A 94 -2.69 -4.11 -8.58
C LEU A 94 -4.19 -3.95 -8.76
N ASN A 95 -4.62 -2.71 -8.99
CA ASN A 95 -6.00 -2.38 -9.30
C ASN A 95 -6.01 -1.80 -10.71
N PHE A 96 -6.60 -2.52 -11.66
CA PHE A 96 -6.66 -2.06 -13.04
C PHE A 96 -7.71 -0.98 -13.25
N GLY A 97 -8.45 -0.69 -12.21
CA GLY A 97 -9.39 0.41 -12.21
C GLY A 97 -10.64 0.14 -12.99
N CYS A 98 -11.61 1.02 -12.79
CA CYS A 98 -12.75 1.11 -13.67
C CYS A 98 -12.47 2.19 -14.70
N PRO A 99 -12.92 1.99 -15.93
CA PRO A 99 -12.82 3.02 -16.96
C PRO A 99 -13.52 4.30 -16.54
#